data_886e322553ad24655a893f78d3385712
#
_entry.id   886e322553ad24655a893f78d3385712
#
_cell.length_a   1.000
_cell.length_b   1.000
_cell.length_c   1.000
_cell.angle_alpha   90.00
_cell.angle_beta   90.00
_cell.angle_gamma   90.00
#
_symmetry.space_group_name_H-M   'P 1'
#
loop_
_entity.id
_entity.type
_entity.pdbx_description
1 polymer ?
#
loop_
_entity_poly.entity_id
_entity_poly.type
_entity_poly.pdbx_seq_one_letter_code
_entity_poly.pdbx_strand_id
1 'polypeptide(L)'
;TLTANSSILATGARARNLPGLEADGDRVWAYKTALTPPHMPKKLLVIGSGAIGIEFASFYNTLGAETTVVEVMDRVLPVEDEEISAFAKKSFEKQGMKILQKAMVKQLDRAKDKVTAHIEVGGKVEKQEFATVISAVGIVGNVENLGLEAHGVKIDRTHVVTDEFCRTGVKGLFAIGDVAGAPWLAHKAPHEGGMVAELIAGKNNVHPIKPESIAGCTYCHPQVASVGLTEAKAKERGHKVKVGRFSFIGNGKAIALGEPEGMIKTVFDEKTGELLGAHMIGAEVTELIQGYVVGQKLETTEQDLMETVFPHPTLSEMMHESVLDAFDRVVHM
;
A
#
# COMPACT_ATOMS: atom_id res chain seq x y z
N THR A 1 5.95 19.15 33.97
CA THR A 1 5.24 19.92 32.92
C THR A 1 6.29 20.60 32.04
N LEU A 2 6.15 20.48 30.72
CA LEU A 2 6.96 21.17 29.75
C LEU A 2 6.08 22.22 29.06
N THR A 3 6.67 23.37 28.70
CA THR A 3 6.02 24.40 27.90
C THR A 3 6.83 24.64 26.63
N ALA A 4 6.17 24.68 25.48
CA ALA A 4 6.82 24.89 24.20
C ALA A 4 5.98 25.83 23.32
N ASN A 5 6.64 26.62 22.45
CA ASN A 5 5.98 27.44 21.46
C ASN A 5 5.35 26.62 20.32
N SER A 6 5.92 25.47 20.05
CA SER A 6 5.43 24.53 19.05
C SER A 6 5.53 23.08 19.56
N SER A 7 4.57 22.25 19.20
CA SER A 7 4.51 20.84 19.55
C SER A 7 4.14 20.03 18.31
N ILE A 8 4.75 18.84 18.17
CA ILE A 8 4.48 17.92 17.08
C ILE A 8 3.90 16.62 17.69
N LEU A 9 2.69 16.27 17.30
CA LEU A 9 2.05 15.02 17.64
C LEU A 9 2.45 13.95 16.62
N ALA A 10 3.14 12.90 17.08
CA ALA A 10 3.62 11.79 16.25
C ALA A 10 3.33 10.45 16.93
N THR A 11 2.12 10.28 17.47
CA THR A 11 1.71 9.14 18.28
C THR A 11 1.41 7.88 17.46
N GLY A 12 1.39 8.01 16.11
CA GLY A 12 1.21 6.90 15.21
C GLY A 12 -0.18 6.28 15.24
N ALA A 13 -0.26 5.01 14.87
CA ALA A 13 -1.49 4.24 14.79
C ALA A 13 -1.29 2.81 15.32
N ARG A 14 -2.39 2.09 15.47
CA ARG A 14 -2.42 0.68 15.89
C ARG A 14 -3.41 -0.11 15.04
N ALA A 15 -3.32 -1.44 15.11
CA ALA A 15 -4.27 -2.33 14.46
C ALA A 15 -5.71 -2.01 14.92
N ARG A 16 -6.62 -1.96 13.96
CA ARG A 16 -8.05 -1.84 14.21
C ARG A 16 -8.60 -3.16 14.71
N ASN A 17 -9.35 -3.14 15.79
CA ASN A 17 -10.15 -4.25 16.25
C ASN A 17 -11.60 -4.08 15.80
N LEU A 18 -12.17 -5.12 15.22
CA LEU A 18 -13.61 -5.19 14.92
C LEU A 18 -14.28 -6.07 15.96
N PRO A 19 -15.52 -5.72 16.40
CA PRO A 19 -16.28 -6.55 17.36
C PRO A 19 -16.40 -8.00 16.89
N GLY A 20 -16.00 -8.95 17.75
CA GLY A 20 -16.00 -10.38 17.46
C GLY A 20 -14.79 -10.89 16.66
N LEU A 21 -13.92 -9.99 16.16
CA LEU A 21 -12.69 -10.33 15.41
C LEU A 21 -11.43 -9.79 16.09
N GLU A 22 -11.51 -9.45 17.37
CA GLU A 22 -10.40 -8.84 18.12
C GLU A 22 -9.20 -9.79 18.19
N ALA A 23 -8.01 -9.23 18.07
CA ALA A 23 -6.78 -9.99 18.28
C ALA A 23 -6.62 -10.35 19.76
N ASP A 24 -6.34 -11.62 20.05
CA ASP A 24 -6.09 -12.15 21.40
C ASP A 24 -4.60 -12.47 21.66
N GLY A 25 -3.78 -12.43 20.59
CA GLY A 25 -2.36 -12.74 20.66
C GLY A 25 -2.04 -14.24 20.71
N ASP A 26 -3.03 -15.12 20.83
CA ASP A 26 -2.88 -16.58 20.83
C ASP A 26 -3.31 -17.18 19.48
N ARG A 27 -4.58 -17.10 19.15
CA ARG A 27 -5.15 -17.68 17.91
C ARG A 27 -5.57 -16.63 16.89
N VAL A 28 -5.90 -15.44 17.34
CA VAL A 28 -6.20 -14.30 16.47
C VAL A 28 -5.11 -13.26 16.66
N TRP A 29 -4.34 -13.02 15.64
CA TRP A 29 -3.18 -12.14 15.65
C TRP A 29 -3.47 -10.79 14.99
N ALA A 30 -2.94 -9.73 15.59
CA ALA A 30 -2.66 -8.49 14.89
C ALA A 30 -1.23 -8.52 14.32
N TYR A 31 -0.86 -7.50 13.54
CA TYR A 31 0.46 -7.43 12.90
C TYR A 31 1.65 -7.62 13.85
N LYS A 32 1.59 -7.11 15.09
CA LYS A 32 2.67 -7.27 16.08
C LYS A 32 2.93 -8.73 16.42
N THR A 33 1.86 -9.50 16.67
CA THR A 33 1.98 -10.94 16.95
C THR A 33 2.38 -11.70 15.68
N ALA A 34 1.85 -11.30 14.52
CA ALA A 34 2.20 -11.93 13.24
C ALA A 34 3.68 -11.74 12.85
N LEU A 35 4.33 -10.64 13.28
CA LEU A 35 5.77 -10.41 13.09
C LEU A 35 6.65 -11.30 13.99
N THR A 36 6.15 -11.66 15.17
CA THR A 36 6.87 -12.49 16.15
C THR A 36 5.96 -13.61 16.64
N PRO A 37 5.61 -14.57 15.76
CA PRO A 37 4.58 -15.54 16.01
C PRO A 37 4.99 -16.54 17.12
N PRO A 38 4.08 -16.92 18.01
CA PRO A 38 4.37 -17.94 19.03
C PRO A 38 4.50 -19.34 18.44
N HIS A 39 3.99 -19.57 17.24
CA HIS A 39 4.05 -20.84 16.51
C HIS A 39 3.86 -20.63 15.02
N MET A 40 4.31 -21.56 14.18
CA MET A 40 4.04 -21.55 12.75
C MET A 40 2.62 -22.08 12.48
N PRO A 41 1.73 -21.30 11.85
CA PRO A 41 0.38 -21.76 11.53
C PRO A 41 0.41 -22.76 10.37
N LYS A 42 -0.27 -23.92 10.51
CA LYS A 42 -0.43 -24.86 9.40
C LYS A 42 -1.53 -24.43 8.45
N LYS A 43 -2.61 -23.86 8.96
CA LYS A 43 -3.76 -23.35 8.22
C LYS A 43 -4.11 -21.96 8.72
N LEU A 44 -3.95 -21.00 7.86
CA LEU A 44 -4.03 -19.57 8.17
C LEU A 44 -5.21 -18.91 7.46
N LEU A 45 -5.98 -18.14 8.21
CA LEU A 45 -6.93 -17.17 7.67
C LEU A 45 -6.35 -15.77 7.81
N VAL A 46 -6.34 -15.00 6.74
CA VAL A 46 -6.04 -13.56 6.75
C VAL A 46 -7.32 -12.80 6.43
N ILE A 47 -7.74 -11.90 7.31
CA ILE A 47 -8.92 -11.05 7.14
C ILE A 47 -8.47 -9.68 6.69
N GLY A 48 -8.79 -9.32 5.44
CA GLY A 48 -8.36 -8.11 4.75
C GLY A 48 -7.20 -8.39 3.79
N SER A 49 -7.29 -7.84 2.60
CA SER A 49 -6.32 -8.00 1.51
C SER A 49 -5.62 -6.69 1.13
N GLY A 50 -5.56 -5.72 2.04
CA GLY A 50 -4.66 -4.57 1.91
C GLY A 50 -3.20 -5.00 2.04
N ALA A 51 -2.25 -4.06 1.93
CA ALA A 51 -0.81 -4.35 1.96
C ALA A 51 -0.43 -5.26 3.14
N ILE A 52 -0.81 -4.90 4.37
CA ILE A 52 -0.51 -5.69 5.59
C ILE A 52 -1.01 -7.14 5.46
N GLY A 53 -2.27 -7.32 5.04
CA GLY A 53 -2.85 -8.66 4.91
C GLY A 53 -2.16 -9.51 3.86
N ILE A 54 -1.87 -8.93 2.70
CA ILE A 54 -1.19 -9.62 1.59
C ILE A 54 0.26 -9.94 1.92
N GLU A 55 0.99 -9.05 2.58
CA GLU A 55 2.37 -9.31 3.02
C GLU A 55 2.43 -10.54 3.95
N PHE A 56 1.59 -10.58 4.97
CA PHE A 56 1.53 -11.76 5.85
C PHE A 56 1.02 -13.01 5.14
N ALA A 57 0.01 -12.88 4.27
CA ALA A 57 -0.48 -14.02 3.49
C ALA A 57 0.63 -14.62 2.61
N SER A 58 1.37 -13.77 1.88
CA SER A 58 2.50 -14.16 1.05
C SER A 58 3.62 -14.81 1.86
N PHE A 59 4.02 -14.17 2.97
CA PHE A 59 5.07 -14.65 3.86
C PHE A 59 4.75 -16.05 4.42
N TYR A 60 3.58 -16.22 5.04
CA TYR A 60 3.22 -17.50 5.64
C TYR A 60 2.92 -18.59 4.60
N ASN A 61 2.36 -18.23 3.45
CA ASN A 61 2.17 -19.16 2.34
C ASN A 61 3.52 -19.70 1.83
N THR A 62 4.50 -18.84 1.66
CA THR A 62 5.87 -19.21 1.26
C THR A 62 6.52 -20.13 2.31
N LEU A 63 6.23 -19.96 3.58
CA LEU A 63 6.69 -20.84 4.66
C LEU A 63 5.90 -22.15 4.78
N GLY A 64 4.92 -22.39 3.91
CA GLY A 64 4.17 -23.65 3.81
C GLY A 64 2.83 -23.68 4.57
N ALA A 65 2.30 -22.53 5.01
CA ALA A 65 0.95 -22.47 5.56
C ALA A 65 -0.10 -22.58 4.43
N GLU A 66 -1.15 -23.38 4.63
CA GLU A 66 -2.36 -23.34 3.81
C GLU A 66 -3.08 -22.02 4.08
N THR A 67 -2.97 -21.07 3.16
CA THR A 67 -3.40 -19.68 3.38
C THR A 67 -4.71 -19.37 2.66
N THR A 68 -5.68 -18.83 3.41
CA THR A 68 -6.93 -18.28 2.87
C THR A 68 -7.00 -16.79 3.21
N VAL A 69 -7.30 -15.97 2.21
CA VAL A 69 -7.51 -14.52 2.35
C VAL A 69 -8.99 -14.22 2.12
N VAL A 70 -9.61 -13.44 3.04
CA VAL A 70 -10.99 -12.97 2.91
C VAL A 70 -11.00 -11.46 2.76
N GLU A 71 -11.65 -10.98 1.68
CA GLU A 71 -11.73 -9.58 1.33
C GLU A 71 -13.19 -9.17 1.07
N VAL A 72 -13.62 -8.07 1.70
CA VAL A 72 -14.98 -7.54 1.53
C VAL A 72 -15.15 -6.82 0.20
N MET A 73 -14.08 -6.26 -0.32
CA MET A 73 -14.07 -5.60 -1.63
C MET A 73 -14.09 -6.63 -2.76
N ASP A 74 -14.23 -6.16 -3.97
CA ASP A 74 -14.28 -6.99 -5.18
C ASP A 74 -12.89 -7.35 -5.74
N ARG A 75 -11.80 -6.83 -5.14
CA ARG A 75 -10.42 -7.08 -5.55
C ARG A 75 -9.46 -7.08 -4.36
N VAL A 76 -8.34 -7.78 -4.51
CA VAL A 76 -7.20 -7.71 -3.59
C VAL A 76 -6.45 -6.40 -3.79
N LEU A 77 -5.71 -5.94 -2.78
CA LEU A 77 -4.98 -4.69 -2.83
C LEU A 77 -5.85 -3.56 -3.42
N PRO A 78 -7.00 -3.24 -2.81
CA PRO A 78 -8.04 -2.43 -3.44
C PRO A 78 -7.64 -0.98 -3.73
N VAL A 79 -6.52 -0.52 -3.20
CA VAL A 79 -5.97 0.82 -3.45
C VAL A 79 -5.09 0.89 -4.71
N GLU A 80 -4.62 -0.27 -5.19
CA GLU A 80 -3.77 -0.39 -6.36
C GLU A 80 -4.55 -0.24 -7.68
N ASP A 81 -3.82 -0.08 -8.77
CA ASP A 81 -4.41 -0.12 -10.12
C ASP A 81 -5.11 -1.47 -10.35
N GLU A 82 -6.21 -1.43 -11.09
CA GLU A 82 -7.07 -2.60 -11.28
C GLU A 82 -6.35 -3.77 -11.97
N GLU A 83 -5.50 -3.48 -12.96
CA GLU A 83 -4.74 -4.51 -13.66
C GLU A 83 -3.67 -5.12 -12.77
N ILE A 84 -3.02 -4.31 -11.93
CA ILE A 84 -2.06 -4.79 -10.92
C ILE A 84 -2.77 -5.68 -9.89
N SER A 85 -3.93 -5.27 -9.38
CA SER A 85 -4.73 -6.07 -8.45
C SER A 85 -5.15 -7.41 -9.06
N ALA A 86 -5.59 -7.40 -10.32
CA ALA A 86 -5.98 -8.62 -11.04
C ALA A 86 -4.80 -9.56 -11.27
N PHE A 87 -3.64 -9.00 -11.64
CA PHE A 87 -2.41 -9.76 -11.80
C PHE A 87 -1.97 -10.39 -10.47
N ALA A 88 -1.94 -9.59 -9.39
CA ALA A 88 -1.57 -10.03 -8.06
C ALA A 88 -2.45 -11.20 -7.60
N LYS A 89 -3.77 -11.09 -7.74
CA LYS A 89 -4.71 -12.17 -7.40
C LYS A 89 -4.36 -13.48 -8.13
N LYS A 90 -4.18 -13.39 -9.45
CA LYS A 90 -3.85 -14.56 -10.29
C LYS A 90 -2.53 -15.22 -9.85
N SER A 91 -1.52 -14.41 -9.53
CA SER A 91 -0.24 -14.90 -9.06
C SER A 91 -0.36 -15.58 -7.69
N PHE A 92 -1.06 -14.99 -6.75
CA PHE A 92 -1.27 -15.56 -5.42
C PHE A 92 -2.07 -16.87 -5.47
N GLU A 93 -3.11 -16.95 -6.30
CA GLU A 93 -3.87 -18.19 -6.52
C GLU A 93 -3.01 -19.30 -7.15
N LYS A 94 -2.14 -18.95 -8.10
CA LYS A 94 -1.15 -19.87 -8.69
C LYS A 94 -0.17 -20.44 -7.66
N GLN A 95 0.15 -19.65 -6.62
CA GLN A 95 0.99 -20.06 -5.50
C GLN A 95 0.22 -20.87 -4.43
N GLY A 96 -1.06 -21.17 -4.65
CA GLY A 96 -1.89 -22.00 -3.79
C GLY A 96 -2.69 -21.26 -2.73
N MET A 97 -2.64 -19.92 -2.69
CA MET A 97 -3.51 -19.16 -1.79
C MET A 97 -4.97 -19.24 -2.23
N LYS A 98 -5.88 -19.42 -1.29
CA LYS A 98 -7.32 -19.30 -1.53
C LYS A 98 -7.76 -17.86 -1.26
N ILE A 99 -8.32 -17.19 -2.26
CA ILE A 99 -8.76 -15.79 -2.14
C ILE A 99 -10.28 -15.72 -2.29
N LEU A 100 -10.94 -15.21 -1.27
CA LEU A 100 -12.39 -15.00 -1.23
C LEU A 100 -12.67 -13.49 -1.26
N GLN A 101 -13.11 -13.00 -2.41
CA GLN A 101 -13.52 -11.62 -2.62
C GLN A 101 -15.02 -11.47 -2.41
N LYS A 102 -15.51 -10.25 -2.12
CA LYS A 102 -16.91 -9.98 -1.75
C LYS A 102 -17.38 -10.93 -0.64
N ALA A 103 -16.47 -11.21 0.28
CA ALA A 103 -16.66 -12.14 1.38
C ALA A 103 -16.37 -11.44 2.71
N MET A 104 -17.11 -11.83 3.76
CA MET A 104 -17.00 -11.20 5.07
C MET A 104 -16.90 -12.26 6.17
N VAL A 105 -15.94 -12.12 7.06
CA VAL A 105 -15.92 -12.88 8.30
C VAL A 105 -16.86 -12.22 9.30
N LYS A 106 -17.92 -12.93 9.67
CA LYS A 106 -18.96 -12.45 10.58
C LYS A 106 -18.64 -12.68 12.05
N GLN A 107 -17.97 -13.79 12.33
CA GLN A 107 -17.71 -14.26 13.69
C GLN A 107 -16.52 -15.21 13.70
N LEU A 108 -15.80 -15.24 14.81
CA LEU A 108 -14.74 -16.21 15.12
C LEU A 108 -15.08 -16.94 16.42
N ASP A 109 -15.29 -18.26 16.33
CA ASP A 109 -15.43 -19.12 17.51
C ASP A 109 -14.03 -19.67 17.86
N ARG A 110 -13.50 -19.24 19.00
CA ARG A 110 -12.13 -19.59 19.45
C ARG A 110 -12.17 -20.84 20.29
N ALA A 111 -11.31 -21.82 19.96
CA ALA A 111 -11.05 -23.00 20.76
C ALA A 111 -9.56 -23.07 21.08
N LYS A 112 -9.17 -24.02 21.95
CA LYS A 112 -7.78 -24.14 22.42
C LYS A 112 -6.77 -24.40 21.28
N ASP A 113 -7.18 -25.13 20.24
CA ASP A 113 -6.32 -25.60 19.16
C ASP A 113 -6.69 -25.06 17.78
N LYS A 114 -7.83 -24.38 17.65
CA LYS A 114 -8.35 -23.88 16.38
C LYS A 114 -9.27 -22.66 16.55
N VAL A 115 -9.53 -22.01 15.42
CA VAL A 115 -10.56 -20.98 15.27
C VAL A 115 -11.53 -21.42 14.17
N THR A 116 -12.82 -21.39 14.45
CA THR A 116 -13.85 -21.58 13.43
C THR A 116 -14.34 -20.21 12.97
N ALA A 117 -14.06 -19.88 11.70
CA ALA A 117 -14.50 -18.63 11.08
C ALA A 117 -15.85 -18.85 10.38
N HIS A 118 -16.80 -17.96 10.63
CA HIS A 118 -18.07 -17.87 9.92
C HIS A 118 -17.90 -16.89 8.76
N ILE A 119 -17.74 -17.41 7.56
CA ILE A 119 -17.45 -16.62 6.35
C ILE A 119 -18.69 -16.53 5.49
N GLU A 120 -19.16 -15.31 5.27
CA GLU A 120 -20.28 -15.03 4.35
C GLU A 120 -19.74 -14.77 2.95
N VAL A 121 -20.26 -15.51 1.97
CA VAL A 121 -20.02 -15.29 0.54
C VAL A 121 -21.35 -15.36 -0.19
N GLY A 122 -21.72 -14.31 -0.93
CA GLY A 122 -22.97 -14.30 -1.68
C GLY A 122 -24.23 -14.50 -0.83
N GLY A 123 -24.22 -14.02 0.42
CA GLY A 123 -25.34 -14.15 1.37
C GLY A 123 -25.44 -15.52 2.08
N LYS A 124 -24.52 -16.44 1.80
CA LYS A 124 -24.45 -17.74 2.50
C LYS A 124 -23.27 -17.72 3.47
N VAL A 125 -23.51 -18.17 4.71
CA VAL A 125 -22.49 -18.29 5.74
C VAL A 125 -22.02 -19.72 5.83
N GLU A 126 -20.70 -19.92 5.65
CA GLU A 126 -20.03 -21.20 5.79
C GLU A 126 -19.06 -21.16 6.98
N LYS A 127 -18.96 -22.28 7.70
CA LYS A 127 -17.99 -22.44 8.79
C LYS A 127 -16.75 -23.13 8.26
N GLN A 128 -15.60 -22.49 8.47
CA GLN A 128 -14.30 -23.04 8.09
C GLN A 128 -13.35 -22.99 9.29
N GLU A 129 -12.56 -24.05 9.47
CA GLU A 129 -11.62 -24.18 10.58
C GLU A 129 -10.21 -23.78 10.15
N PHE A 130 -9.53 -23.02 11.04
CA PHE A 130 -8.16 -22.53 10.86
C PHE A 130 -7.35 -22.76 12.15
N ALA A 131 -6.04 -22.93 12.01
CA ALA A 131 -5.15 -22.98 13.18
C ALA A 131 -4.95 -21.59 13.78
N THR A 132 -4.91 -20.57 12.93
CA THR A 132 -4.64 -19.19 13.30
C THR A 132 -5.36 -18.24 12.35
N VAL A 133 -5.69 -17.06 12.85
CA VAL A 133 -6.28 -15.96 12.08
C VAL A 133 -5.40 -14.72 12.22
N ILE A 134 -5.13 -14.02 11.14
CA ILE A 134 -4.54 -12.67 11.17
C ILE A 134 -5.64 -11.67 10.84
N SER A 135 -5.88 -10.72 11.75
CA SER A 135 -6.81 -9.61 11.52
C SER A 135 -6.05 -8.40 10.97
N ALA A 136 -6.23 -8.13 9.66
CA ALA A 136 -5.61 -7.05 8.91
C ALA A 136 -6.67 -6.08 8.35
N VAL A 137 -7.64 -5.70 9.19
CA VAL A 137 -8.83 -4.91 8.84
C VAL A 137 -8.63 -3.39 8.91
N GLY A 138 -7.39 -2.94 8.81
CA GLY A 138 -6.99 -1.55 8.85
C GLY A 138 -6.37 -1.13 10.19
N ILE A 139 -6.14 0.18 10.31
CA ILE A 139 -5.51 0.79 11.48
C ILE A 139 -6.35 1.94 12.01
N VAL A 140 -6.06 2.36 13.23
CA VAL A 140 -6.67 3.53 13.91
C VAL A 140 -5.57 4.38 14.54
N GLY A 141 -5.68 5.70 14.39
CA GLY A 141 -4.75 6.65 14.99
C GLY A 141 -4.78 6.61 16.52
N ASN A 142 -3.65 6.88 17.15
CA ASN A 142 -3.53 6.94 18.60
C ASN A 142 -3.84 8.36 19.09
N VAL A 143 -5.10 8.68 19.26
CA VAL A 143 -5.61 10.03 19.62
C VAL A 143 -6.20 10.11 21.01
N GLU A 144 -6.47 8.97 21.65
CA GLU A 144 -7.19 8.90 22.93
C GLU A 144 -6.32 9.37 24.11
N ASN A 145 -6.96 9.96 25.11
CA ASN A 145 -6.34 10.39 26.39
C ASN A 145 -5.24 11.46 26.25
N LEU A 146 -5.22 12.17 25.12
CA LEU A 146 -4.27 13.26 24.85
C LEU A 146 -4.88 14.65 25.08
N GLY A 147 -6.19 14.72 25.39
CA GLY A 147 -6.90 15.98 25.59
C GLY A 147 -7.09 16.81 24.31
N LEU A 148 -6.95 16.22 23.14
CA LEU A 148 -6.89 16.91 21.85
C LEU A 148 -8.17 17.72 21.56
N GLU A 149 -9.34 17.14 21.80
CA GLU A 149 -10.64 17.77 21.54
C GLU A 149 -10.89 18.94 22.49
N ALA A 150 -10.46 18.83 23.76
CA ALA A 150 -10.56 19.90 24.74
C ALA A 150 -9.71 21.13 24.35
N HIS A 151 -8.70 20.95 23.52
CA HIS A 151 -7.86 21.99 22.97
C HIS A 151 -8.26 22.42 21.54
N GLY A 152 -9.41 21.95 21.02
CA GLY A 152 -9.94 22.33 19.74
C GLY A 152 -9.33 21.62 18.53
N VAL A 153 -8.57 20.55 18.74
CA VAL A 153 -8.05 19.70 17.65
C VAL A 153 -9.20 18.91 17.03
N LYS A 154 -9.34 18.98 15.74
CA LYS A 154 -10.35 18.19 15.01
C LYS A 154 -9.86 16.78 14.76
N ILE A 155 -10.70 15.81 15.08
CA ILE A 155 -10.47 14.39 14.80
C ILE A 155 -11.55 13.94 13.82
N ASP A 156 -11.16 13.38 12.67
CA ASP A 156 -12.06 12.70 11.75
C ASP A 156 -11.92 11.18 11.96
N ARG A 157 -13.00 10.56 12.42
CA ARG A 157 -13.04 9.14 12.81
C ARG A 157 -12.00 8.80 13.87
N THR A 158 -10.76 8.54 13.47
CA THR A 158 -9.67 8.14 14.37
C THR A 158 -8.36 8.86 14.10
N HIS A 159 -8.34 9.85 13.23
CA HIS A 159 -7.13 10.57 12.83
C HIS A 159 -7.27 12.08 13.06
N VAL A 160 -6.17 12.72 13.38
CA VAL A 160 -6.10 14.18 13.49
C VAL A 160 -6.22 14.80 12.11
N VAL A 161 -7.14 15.75 11.97
CA VAL A 161 -7.28 16.54 10.73
C VAL A 161 -6.18 17.59 10.67
N THR A 162 -5.43 17.59 9.57
CA THR A 162 -4.35 18.54 9.31
C THR A 162 -4.55 19.23 7.96
N ASP A 163 -3.93 20.39 7.80
CA ASP A 163 -3.71 20.99 6.48
C ASP A 163 -2.49 20.35 5.77
N GLU A 164 -2.19 20.82 4.56
CA GLU A 164 -1.05 20.34 3.74
C GLU A 164 0.33 20.57 4.39
N PHE A 165 0.42 21.41 5.41
CA PHE A 165 1.60 21.67 6.22
C PHE A 165 1.57 20.99 7.58
N CYS A 166 0.73 19.97 7.75
CA CYS A 166 0.55 19.22 9.00
C CYS A 166 0.06 20.06 10.20
N ARG A 167 -0.55 21.24 9.99
CA ARG A 167 -1.12 22.06 11.04
C ARG A 167 -2.48 21.52 11.45
N THR A 168 -2.74 21.43 12.76
CA THR A 168 -4.01 20.91 13.31
C THR A 168 -5.14 21.96 13.37
N GLY A 169 -4.84 23.21 12.96
CA GLY A 169 -5.72 24.36 13.18
C GLY A 169 -5.56 24.99 14.56
N VAL A 170 -4.89 24.34 15.50
CA VAL A 170 -4.50 24.92 16.80
C VAL A 170 -3.10 25.52 16.68
N LYS A 171 -2.97 26.80 17.08
CA LYS A 171 -1.71 27.53 16.94
C LYS A 171 -0.55 26.82 17.64
N GLY A 172 0.51 26.54 16.90
CA GLY A 172 1.72 25.90 17.40
C GLY A 172 1.60 24.39 17.59
N LEU A 173 0.48 23.77 17.19
CA LEU A 173 0.31 22.31 17.26
C LEU A 173 0.22 21.70 15.86
N PHE A 174 1.10 20.73 15.61
CA PHE A 174 1.21 19.98 14.37
C PHE A 174 0.95 18.49 14.64
N ALA A 175 0.53 17.75 13.61
CA ALA A 175 0.43 16.28 13.68
C ALA A 175 1.01 15.65 12.40
N ILE A 176 1.83 14.62 12.56
CA ILE A 176 2.57 13.95 11.47
C ILE A 176 2.46 12.42 11.56
N GLY A 177 2.77 11.76 10.45
CA GLY A 177 2.76 10.30 10.36
C GLY A 177 1.37 9.72 10.41
N ASP A 178 1.26 8.48 10.90
CA ASP A 178 0.01 7.73 10.84
C ASP A 178 -1.15 8.36 11.60
N VAL A 179 -0.89 9.10 12.66
CA VAL A 179 -1.95 9.80 13.41
C VAL A 179 -2.63 10.89 12.60
N ALA A 180 -1.94 11.45 11.61
CA ALA A 180 -2.44 12.48 10.68
C ALA A 180 -3.17 11.90 9.45
N GLY A 181 -3.30 10.57 9.34
CA GLY A 181 -4.06 9.91 8.28
C GLY A 181 -3.21 9.33 7.15
N ALA A 182 -3.91 8.81 6.14
CA ALA A 182 -3.31 8.14 4.98
C ALA A 182 -2.49 9.10 4.09
N PRO A 183 -1.53 8.54 3.33
CA PRO A 183 -1.08 7.16 3.33
C PRO A 183 -0.29 6.81 4.60
N TRP A 184 -0.54 5.63 5.15
CA TRP A 184 0.12 5.16 6.39
C TRP A 184 1.43 4.48 6.06
N LEU A 185 2.45 5.27 5.79
CA LEU A 185 3.75 4.84 5.31
C LEU A 185 4.87 5.46 6.14
N ALA A 186 5.80 4.62 6.56
CA ALA A 186 6.89 5.05 7.43
C ALA A 186 7.69 6.22 6.83
N HIS A 187 7.99 6.17 5.54
CA HIS A 187 8.75 7.22 4.86
C HIS A 187 7.99 8.56 4.72
N LYS A 188 6.65 8.57 4.78
CA LYS A 188 5.87 9.83 4.85
C LYS A 188 6.19 10.60 6.13
N ALA A 189 6.21 9.92 7.27
CA ALA A 189 6.35 10.56 8.58
C ALA A 189 7.64 11.39 8.77
N PRO A 190 8.86 10.90 8.46
CA PRO A 190 10.07 11.70 8.58
C PRO A 190 10.12 12.88 7.60
N HIS A 191 9.55 12.73 6.39
CA HIS A 191 9.44 13.86 5.46
C HIS A 191 8.49 14.95 5.97
N GLU A 192 7.33 14.58 6.52
CA GLU A 192 6.43 15.52 7.21
C GLU A 192 7.12 16.16 8.42
N GLY A 193 7.87 15.38 9.21
CA GLY A 193 8.63 15.87 10.35
C GLY A 193 9.69 16.89 9.96
N GLY A 194 10.44 16.64 8.90
CA GLY A 194 11.42 17.59 8.34
C GLY A 194 10.76 18.89 7.89
N MET A 195 9.68 18.77 7.11
CA MET A 195 8.88 19.93 6.65
C MET A 195 8.39 20.78 7.83
N VAL A 196 7.81 20.15 8.85
CA VAL A 196 7.30 20.86 10.03
C VAL A 196 8.43 21.51 10.82
N ALA A 197 9.59 20.83 10.97
CA ALA A 197 10.75 21.42 11.64
C ALA A 197 11.27 22.66 10.92
N GLU A 198 11.32 22.65 9.59
CA GLU A 198 11.70 23.81 8.77
C GLU A 198 10.70 24.95 8.91
N LEU A 199 9.39 24.67 8.93
CA LEU A 199 8.35 25.65 9.19
C LEU A 199 8.51 26.31 10.57
N ILE A 200 8.73 25.52 11.61
CA ILE A 200 8.96 26.02 12.98
C ILE A 200 10.22 26.88 13.05
N ALA A 201 11.26 26.51 12.29
CA ALA A 201 12.50 27.28 12.19
C ALA A 201 12.37 28.58 11.34
N GLY A 202 11.19 28.85 10.79
CA GLY A 202 10.93 30.05 9.99
C GLY A 202 11.58 30.05 8.60
N LYS A 203 11.80 28.88 8.01
CA LYS A 203 12.28 28.76 6.62
C LYS A 203 11.19 29.23 5.66
N ASN A 204 11.57 29.99 4.62
CA ASN A 204 10.64 30.59 3.66
C ASN A 204 10.34 29.71 2.44
N ASN A 205 11.12 28.66 2.22
CA ASN A 205 11.00 27.80 1.02
C ASN A 205 10.62 26.37 1.43
N VAL A 206 9.51 26.24 2.15
CA VAL A 206 8.98 24.96 2.57
C VAL A 206 7.77 24.60 1.70
N HIS A 207 7.81 23.42 1.09
CA HIS A 207 6.76 22.95 0.19
C HIS A 207 6.00 21.78 0.81
N PRO A 208 4.67 21.73 0.64
CA PRO A 208 3.88 20.61 1.11
C PRO A 208 4.18 19.35 0.32
N ILE A 209 4.00 18.20 0.96
CA ILE A 209 4.14 16.88 0.33
C ILE A 209 2.79 16.54 -0.30
N LYS A 210 2.78 16.33 -1.61
CA LYS A 210 1.58 15.85 -2.30
C LYS A 210 1.39 14.35 -2.01
N PRO A 211 0.22 13.90 -1.53
CA PRO A 211 -0.01 12.47 -1.26
C PRO A 211 0.28 11.56 -2.47
N GLU A 212 -0.01 12.03 -3.68
CA GLU A 212 0.24 11.30 -4.92
C GLU A 212 1.73 11.11 -5.23
N SER A 213 2.62 11.92 -4.66
CA SER A 213 4.07 11.76 -4.85
C SER A 213 4.72 10.77 -3.89
N ILE A 214 3.93 10.15 -3.00
CA ILE A 214 4.42 9.19 -2.03
C ILE A 214 4.22 7.79 -2.61
N ALA A 215 5.30 7.09 -2.91
CA ALA A 215 5.21 5.73 -3.42
C ALA A 215 4.71 4.76 -2.34
N GLY A 216 3.81 3.86 -2.73
CA GLY A 216 3.41 2.70 -1.94
C GLY A 216 4.19 1.47 -2.38
N CYS A 217 4.58 0.63 -1.41
CA CYS A 217 5.22 -0.66 -1.64
C CYS A 217 4.53 -1.74 -0.81
N THR A 218 4.27 -2.90 -1.41
CA THR A 218 3.77 -4.10 -0.74
C THR A 218 4.80 -5.21 -0.94
N TYR A 219 5.39 -5.66 0.15
CA TYR A 219 6.48 -6.63 0.18
C TYR A 219 5.94 -8.06 0.21
N CYS A 220 5.30 -8.45 -0.87
CA CYS A 220 4.81 -9.79 -1.14
C CYS A 220 5.59 -10.43 -2.30
N HIS A 221 5.24 -11.63 -2.73
CA HIS A 221 5.82 -12.24 -3.93
C HIS A 221 4.71 -12.59 -4.93
N PRO A 222 4.76 -11.99 -6.15
CA PRO A 222 5.65 -10.91 -6.60
C PRO A 222 5.40 -9.60 -5.85
N GLN A 223 6.41 -8.73 -5.74
CA GLN A 223 6.31 -7.42 -5.10
C GLN A 223 5.33 -6.51 -5.87
N VAL A 224 4.72 -5.56 -5.16
CA VAL A 224 3.89 -4.51 -5.78
C VAL A 224 4.40 -3.15 -5.35
N ALA A 225 4.48 -2.21 -6.30
CA ALA A 225 4.84 -0.82 -6.03
C ALA A 225 4.07 0.13 -6.94
N SER A 226 3.70 1.28 -6.40
CA SER A 226 2.94 2.29 -7.15
C SER A 226 3.25 3.70 -6.70
N VAL A 227 3.13 4.66 -7.60
CA VAL A 227 3.18 6.09 -7.33
C VAL A 227 2.23 6.82 -8.28
N GLY A 228 1.63 7.91 -7.82
CA GLY A 228 0.77 8.75 -8.65
C GLY A 228 -0.66 8.24 -8.80
N LEU A 229 -1.28 8.62 -9.89
CA LEU A 229 -2.67 8.31 -10.18
C LEU A 229 -2.80 6.97 -10.92
N THR A 230 -3.73 6.13 -10.49
CA THR A 230 -4.17 5.00 -11.31
C THR A 230 -4.86 5.52 -12.58
N GLU A 231 -4.92 4.72 -13.62
CA GLU A 231 -5.63 5.05 -14.85
C GLU A 231 -7.07 5.53 -14.58
N ALA A 232 -7.79 4.83 -13.70
CA ALA A 232 -9.15 5.19 -13.32
C ALA A 232 -9.23 6.55 -12.63
N LYS A 233 -8.35 6.82 -11.66
CA LYS A 233 -8.29 8.11 -10.96
C LYS A 233 -7.87 9.26 -11.87
N ALA A 234 -6.96 9.03 -12.80
CA ALA A 234 -6.57 10.04 -13.78
C ALA A 234 -7.75 10.43 -14.68
N LYS A 235 -8.50 9.44 -15.17
CA LYS A 235 -9.73 9.68 -15.96
C LYS A 235 -10.81 10.39 -15.13
N GLU A 236 -11.01 9.98 -13.88
CA GLU A 236 -11.97 10.62 -12.97
C GLU A 236 -11.62 12.10 -12.72
N ARG A 237 -10.34 12.45 -12.68
CA ARG A 237 -9.84 13.84 -12.57
C ARG A 237 -9.92 14.62 -13.92
N GLY A 238 -10.41 13.99 -14.99
CA GLY A 238 -10.62 14.63 -16.29
C GLY A 238 -9.42 14.59 -17.24
N HIS A 239 -8.36 13.85 -16.88
CA HIS A 239 -7.23 13.65 -17.80
C HIS A 239 -7.63 12.72 -18.96
N LYS A 240 -7.19 13.05 -20.16
CA LYS A 240 -7.07 12.08 -21.25
C LYS A 240 -5.74 11.39 -21.07
N VAL A 241 -5.76 10.07 -21.03
CA VAL A 241 -4.56 9.31 -20.69
C VAL A 241 -4.04 8.47 -21.83
N LYS A 242 -2.72 8.39 -21.93
CA LYS A 242 -1.99 7.34 -22.64
C LYS A 242 -1.41 6.37 -21.61
N VAL A 243 -1.54 5.09 -21.88
CA VAL A 243 -1.18 4.05 -20.91
C VAL A 243 -0.27 3.05 -21.61
N GLY A 244 0.91 2.86 -21.01
CA GLY A 244 1.85 1.86 -21.46
C GLY A 244 1.92 0.68 -20.51
N ARG A 245 2.22 -0.49 -21.07
CA ARG A 245 2.37 -1.75 -20.33
C ARG A 245 3.58 -2.51 -20.88
N PHE A 246 4.36 -3.05 -19.97
CA PHE A 246 5.42 -3.97 -20.37
C PHE A 246 5.50 -5.17 -19.43
N SER A 247 5.55 -6.36 -20.00
CA SER A 247 5.59 -7.61 -19.24
C SER A 247 7.03 -8.02 -18.94
N PHE A 248 7.27 -8.56 -17.76
CA PHE A 248 8.56 -9.10 -17.35
C PHE A 248 9.11 -10.20 -18.26
N ILE A 249 8.22 -10.99 -18.89
CA ILE A 249 8.62 -12.04 -19.83
C ILE A 249 9.37 -11.48 -21.05
N GLY A 250 9.17 -10.22 -21.40
CA GLY A 250 9.89 -9.53 -22.47
C GLY A 250 11.29 -9.02 -22.08
N ASN A 251 11.69 -9.20 -20.81
CA ASN A 251 12.95 -8.67 -20.30
C ASN A 251 13.98 -9.76 -20.04
N GLY A 252 15.15 -9.68 -20.70
CA GLY A 252 16.21 -10.68 -20.58
C GLY A 252 16.78 -10.82 -19.16
N LYS A 253 16.84 -9.74 -18.39
CA LYS A 253 17.30 -9.80 -16.99
C LYS A 253 16.30 -10.52 -16.08
N ALA A 254 14.99 -10.29 -16.27
CA ALA A 254 13.95 -10.99 -15.53
C ALA A 254 14.00 -12.51 -15.80
N ILE A 255 14.19 -12.89 -17.06
CA ILE A 255 14.37 -14.30 -17.45
C ILE A 255 15.64 -14.89 -16.81
N ALA A 256 16.75 -14.17 -16.86
CA ALA A 256 18.02 -14.62 -16.30
C ALA A 256 17.97 -14.80 -14.77
N LEU A 257 17.16 -14.00 -14.07
CA LEU A 257 16.91 -14.13 -12.63
C LEU A 257 15.93 -15.27 -12.29
N GLY A 258 15.21 -15.82 -13.26
CA GLY A 258 14.13 -16.78 -13.02
C GLY A 258 12.84 -16.14 -12.52
N GLU A 259 12.68 -14.82 -12.69
CA GLU A 259 11.56 -14.00 -12.21
C GLU A 259 10.81 -13.32 -13.38
N PRO A 260 10.30 -14.09 -14.37
CA PRO A 260 9.64 -13.53 -15.55
C PRO A 260 8.17 -13.13 -15.31
N GLU A 261 7.68 -13.26 -14.08
CA GLU A 261 6.29 -12.94 -13.72
C GLU A 261 6.18 -11.52 -13.21
N GLY A 262 5.53 -10.64 -14.00
CA GLY A 262 5.35 -9.25 -13.61
C GLY A 262 4.92 -8.36 -14.75
N MET A 263 4.61 -7.10 -14.41
CA MET A 263 4.20 -6.06 -15.34
C MET A 263 4.54 -4.68 -14.78
N ILE A 264 4.94 -3.78 -15.67
CA ILE A 264 5.01 -2.34 -15.41
C ILE A 264 3.92 -1.66 -16.23
N LYS A 265 3.15 -0.80 -15.57
CA LYS A 265 2.12 0.05 -16.18
C LYS A 265 2.43 1.50 -15.89
N THR A 266 2.47 2.34 -16.93
CA THR A 266 2.63 3.79 -16.84
C THR A 266 1.39 4.51 -17.34
N VAL A 267 1.09 5.66 -16.74
CA VAL A 267 -0.06 6.50 -17.08
C VAL A 267 0.43 7.92 -17.35
N PHE A 268 0.19 8.43 -18.54
CA PHE A 268 0.58 9.76 -18.98
C PHE A 268 -0.64 10.62 -19.32
N ASP A 269 -0.54 11.93 -19.13
CA ASP A 269 -1.49 12.88 -19.69
C ASP A 269 -1.24 12.99 -21.20
N GLU A 270 -2.27 12.72 -22.02
CA GLU A 270 -2.16 12.75 -23.49
C GLU A 270 -1.78 14.13 -24.03
N LYS A 271 -2.17 15.20 -23.35
CA LYS A 271 -1.99 16.58 -23.80
C LYS A 271 -0.62 17.15 -23.43
N THR A 272 -0.16 16.87 -22.21
CA THR A 272 1.06 17.48 -21.66
C THR A 272 2.26 16.54 -21.68
N GLY A 273 2.03 15.22 -21.81
CA GLY A 273 3.06 14.20 -21.68
C GLY A 273 3.51 13.93 -20.26
N GLU A 274 2.90 14.58 -19.26
CA GLU A 274 3.25 14.42 -17.85
C GLU A 274 3.02 12.98 -17.37
N LEU A 275 3.98 12.43 -16.63
CA LEU A 275 3.85 11.15 -15.95
C LEU A 275 2.90 11.28 -14.76
N LEU A 276 1.64 10.85 -14.93
CA LEU A 276 0.61 10.91 -13.90
C LEU A 276 0.74 9.79 -12.87
N GLY A 277 1.24 8.62 -13.27
CA GLY A 277 1.40 7.50 -12.37
C GLY A 277 2.14 6.32 -12.97
N ALA A 278 2.67 5.47 -12.08
CA ALA A 278 3.32 4.21 -12.42
C ALA A 278 2.91 3.14 -11.43
N HIS A 279 2.59 1.95 -11.92
CA HIS A 279 2.08 0.82 -11.15
C HIS A 279 2.78 -0.44 -11.60
N MET A 280 3.36 -1.16 -10.66
CA MET A 280 4.28 -2.25 -10.97
C MET A 280 3.98 -3.48 -10.11
N ILE A 281 4.14 -4.65 -10.70
CA ILE A 281 4.14 -5.93 -9.99
C ILE A 281 5.24 -6.80 -10.57
N GLY A 282 6.06 -7.41 -9.73
CA GLY A 282 7.18 -8.26 -10.16
C GLY A 282 8.36 -8.22 -9.21
N ALA A 283 9.49 -8.80 -9.61
CA ALA A 283 10.72 -8.76 -8.85
C ALA A 283 11.31 -7.35 -8.80
N GLU A 284 11.80 -6.94 -7.63
CA GLU A 284 12.52 -5.67 -7.38
C GLU A 284 11.74 -4.39 -7.72
N VAL A 285 10.41 -4.47 -7.91
CA VAL A 285 9.62 -3.26 -8.24
C VAL A 285 9.59 -2.26 -7.11
N THR A 286 9.78 -2.68 -5.86
CA THR A 286 9.89 -1.79 -4.68
C THR A 286 11.14 -0.92 -4.71
N GLU A 287 12.19 -1.36 -5.41
CA GLU A 287 13.40 -0.58 -5.67
C GLU A 287 13.25 0.26 -6.95
N LEU A 288 12.69 -0.34 -8.00
CA LEU A 288 12.55 0.30 -9.31
C LEU A 288 11.62 1.52 -9.29
N ILE A 289 10.56 1.49 -8.49
CA ILE A 289 9.56 2.58 -8.42
C ILE A 289 10.19 3.95 -8.16
N GLN A 290 11.34 3.98 -7.47
CA GLN A 290 12.05 5.22 -7.12
C GLN A 290 12.43 6.05 -8.36
N GLY A 291 12.70 5.41 -9.49
CA GLY A 291 12.98 6.12 -10.76
C GLY A 291 11.80 6.98 -11.19
N TYR A 292 10.58 6.47 -11.11
CA TYR A 292 9.37 7.23 -11.43
C TYR A 292 9.04 8.30 -10.36
N VAL A 293 9.30 8.03 -9.07
CA VAL A 293 9.14 9.03 -8.01
C VAL A 293 10.00 10.26 -8.27
N VAL A 294 11.28 10.04 -8.64
CA VAL A 294 12.21 11.12 -8.98
C VAL A 294 11.74 11.83 -10.26
N GLY A 295 11.32 11.08 -11.29
CA GLY A 295 10.77 11.63 -12.51
C GLY A 295 9.57 12.55 -12.24
N GLN A 296 8.57 12.10 -11.49
CA GLN A 296 7.42 12.92 -11.13
C GLN A 296 7.81 14.19 -10.35
N LYS A 297 8.78 14.08 -9.43
CA LYS A 297 9.26 15.26 -8.67
C LYS A 297 9.92 16.30 -9.57
N LEU A 298 10.54 15.87 -10.67
CA LEU A 298 11.18 16.73 -11.66
C LEU A 298 10.24 17.16 -12.79
N GLU A 299 8.93 16.82 -12.67
CA GLU A 299 7.90 17.13 -13.68
C GLU A 299 8.25 16.54 -15.05
N THR A 300 8.82 15.32 -15.05
CA THR A 300 9.28 14.60 -16.23
C THR A 300 8.14 14.26 -17.16
N THR A 301 8.37 14.48 -18.46
CA THR A 301 7.46 14.08 -19.52
C THR A 301 7.85 12.72 -20.11
N GLU A 302 6.97 12.19 -20.97
CA GLU A 302 7.27 10.99 -21.78
C GLU A 302 8.55 11.14 -22.60
N GLN A 303 8.78 12.34 -23.15
CA GLN A 303 9.95 12.62 -23.99
C GLN A 303 11.25 12.41 -23.22
N ASP A 304 11.33 12.96 -21.99
CA ASP A 304 12.50 12.82 -21.14
C ASP A 304 12.79 11.35 -20.81
N LEU A 305 11.74 10.57 -20.53
CA LEU A 305 11.87 9.14 -20.20
C LEU A 305 12.24 8.30 -21.44
N MET A 306 11.68 8.62 -22.61
CA MET A 306 12.00 7.94 -23.87
C MET A 306 13.44 8.22 -24.33
N GLU A 307 13.99 9.41 -24.06
CA GLU A 307 15.35 9.79 -24.42
C GLU A 307 16.40 9.36 -23.37
N THR A 308 15.96 8.94 -22.18
CA THR A 308 16.85 8.45 -21.13
C THR A 308 17.44 7.09 -21.51
N VAL A 309 18.78 6.98 -21.43
CA VAL A 309 19.48 5.71 -21.67
C VAL A 309 19.43 4.85 -20.41
N PHE A 310 18.77 3.71 -20.50
CA PHE A 310 18.74 2.73 -19.43
C PHE A 310 19.87 1.71 -19.56
N PRO A 311 20.52 1.30 -18.45
CA PRO A 311 21.63 0.34 -18.49
C PRO A 311 21.16 -1.07 -18.88
N HIS A 312 21.96 -1.79 -19.66
CA HIS A 312 21.73 -3.17 -20.09
C HIS A 312 22.78 -4.13 -19.51
N PRO A 313 22.42 -5.34 -19.02
CA PRO A 313 21.06 -5.87 -18.82
C PRO A 313 20.51 -5.54 -17.43
N THR A 314 19.33 -4.95 -17.34
CA THR A 314 18.70 -4.60 -16.07
C THR A 314 17.17 -4.82 -16.11
N LEU A 315 16.55 -4.86 -14.93
CA LEU A 315 15.09 -4.81 -14.82
C LEU A 315 14.54 -3.41 -15.13
N SER A 316 15.34 -2.35 -14.95
CA SER A 316 14.91 -0.98 -15.23
C SER A 316 14.64 -0.69 -16.71
N GLU A 317 15.16 -1.51 -17.64
CA GLU A 317 14.81 -1.39 -19.07
C GLU A 317 13.30 -1.55 -19.32
N MET A 318 12.60 -2.33 -18.46
CA MET A 318 11.14 -2.46 -18.56
C MET A 318 10.40 -1.14 -18.26
N MET A 319 11.00 -0.28 -17.44
CA MET A 319 10.47 1.06 -17.19
C MET A 319 10.48 1.89 -18.47
N HIS A 320 11.55 1.82 -19.24
CA HIS A 320 11.67 2.47 -20.55
C HIS A 320 10.67 1.89 -21.56
N GLU A 321 10.60 0.58 -21.69
CA GLU A 321 9.69 -0.09 -22.63
C GLU A 321 8.20 0.21 -22.34
N SER A 322 7.83 0.29 -21.06
CA SER A 322 6.47 0.69 -20.65
C SER A 322 6.14 2.13 -21.12
N VAL A 323 7.11 3.05 -21.09
CA VAL A 323 6.93 4.40 -21.62
C VAL A 323 6.79 4.37 -23.14
N LEU A 324 7.63 3.63 -23.85
CA LEU A 324 7.58 3.48 -25.30
C LEU A 324 6.25 2.88 -25.75
N ASP A 325 5.70 1.90 -25.01
CA ASP A 325 4.41 1.27 -25.32
C ASP A 325 3.25 2.28 -25.26
N ALA A 326 3.26 3.20 -24.30
CA ALA A 326 2.24 4.24 -24.19
C ALA A 326 2.14 5.13 -25.46
N PHE A 327 3.19 5.14 -26.28
CA PHE A 327 3.31 6.00 -27.47
C PHE A 327 3.56 5.20 -28.75
N ASP A 328 3.19 3.92 -28.77
CA ASP A 328 3.31 3.00 -29.92
C ASP A 328 4.76 2.87 -30.46
N ARG A 329 5.75 2.95 -29.56
CA ARG A 329 7.19 2.92 -29.88
C ARG A 329 7.94 1.76 -29.22
N VAL A 330 7.25 0.82 -28.59
CA VAL A 330 7.86 -0.37 -27.96
C VAL A 330 8.77 -1.12 -28.93
N VAL A 331 9.93 -1.54 -28.45
CA VAL A 331 10.95 -2.23 -29.29
C VAL A 331 10.98 -3.73 -29.00
N HIS A 332 10.80 -4.12 -27.76
CA HIS A 332 10.80 -5.51 -27.33
C HIS A 332 9.38 -5.97 -26.97
N MET A 333 9.01 -7.19 -27.38
CA MET A 333 7.69 -7.79 -27.11
C MET A 333 7.83 -9.07 -26.30
#